data_75dcb23f93bf27e0eb6dd78cfcd3cbab
#
_entry.id   75dcb23f93bf27e0eb6dd78cfcd3cbab
#
_cell.length_a   1.000
_cell.length_b   1.000
_cell.length_c   1.000
_cell.angle_alpha   90.00
_cell.angle_beta   90.00
_cell.angle_gamma   90.00
#
_symmetry.space_group_name_H-M   'P 1'
#
loop_
_entity.id
_entity.type
_entity.pdbx_description
1 polymer ?
#
loop_
_entity_poly.entity_id
_entity_poly.type
_entity_poly.pdbx_seq_one_letter_code
_entity_poly.pdbx_strand_id
1 'polypeptide(L)'
;MRFYYSRPERQGVSPHTIMRFLDLCEAQLDSLYSFAVVKGTTIAVEGYYEPMQPQHLKMTHSVSKSMNALAVGVAIGDGKLRLDDRMVDFFQDELPERRDSRIDRITVRDLLMMAASSVATSAAFSNVEGSWRTFYFKSIPYDEPGEYFSYDTGAAYMLSCIVTKVMGQNSLAVLQERIFGPMGIEGTHWLEDKDGNNTGGWGFYVKAEDMLKIGRLILNYGAWEGRQLIPEWYMREATAKQIDTFRNPGTGWGYGYGYQFWRFPENTFGYFGAFGQLLVCSPEKDMYVVTTGGCSREENRRLLTIITETFFAESSDKPIPYDDEAYRVMETRLAKLKLPPALGEKLAQNEEKWFDRDYRGTGQEITELHFERKNGDTIGVSMKFREERISFLAGHGNWITGEGLPLDTPLHTIHSFSYGWVGENHLSIKQYMCNTTYCKVHDILFSQSGIEMTVTQNMAIGGERVKHYVFGSDEE
;
A
#
# COMPACT_ATOMS: atom_id res chain seq x y z
N MET A 1 22.78 -5.18 -6.31
CA MET A 1 22.54 -4.51 -7.62
C MET A 1 22.36 -3.02 -7.40
N ARG A 2 23.00 -2.21 -8.20
CA ARG A 2 22.77 -0.76 -8.19
C ARG A 2 21.90 -0.40 -9.38
N PHE A 3 20.83 0.37 -9.15
CA PHE A 3 20.08 0.99 -10.23
C PHE A 3 20.84 2.19 -10.75
N TYR A 4 20.76 2.38 -12.07
CA TYR A 4 21.36 3.50 -12.75
C TYR A 4 20.26 4.45 -13.23
N TYR A 5 20.56 5.72 -13.30
CA TYR A 5 19.67 6.70 -13.92
C TYR A 5 20.14 7.01 -15.32
N SER A 6 19.23 7.14 -16.24
CA SER A 6 19.53 7.64 -17.59
C SER A 6 18.38 8.47 -18.11
N ARG A 7 18.64 9.25 -19.15
CA ARG A 7 17.54 9.87 -19.87
C ARG A 7 16.58 8.80 -20.37
N PRO A 8 15.25 9.04 -20.27
CA PRO A 8 14.24 8.05 -20.62
C PRO A 8 14.31 7.59 -22.07
N GLU A 9 14.75 8.48 -23.00
CA GLU A 9 14.87 8.14 -24.42
C GLU A 9 15.90 7.02 -24.67
N ARG A 10 16.94 6.91 -23.84
CA ARG A 10 17.88 5.76 -23.90
C ARG A 10 17.22 4.44 -23.57
N GLN A 11 16.13 4.49 -22.82
CA GLN A 11 15.32 3.33 -22.44
C GLN A 11 14.11 3.15 -23.35
N GLY A 12 14.03 3.93 -24.44
CA GLY A 12 12.92 3.88 -25.37
C GLY A 12 11.63 4.53 -24.86
N VAL A 13 11.70 5.30 -23.78
CA VAL A 13 10.56 6.03 -23.22
C VAL A 13 10.67 7.50 -23.59
N SER A 14 9.63 8.05 -24.23
CA SER A 14 9.62 9.46 -24.60
C SER A 14 9.28 10.35 -23.40
N PRO A 15 9.90 11.54 -23.26
CA PRO A 15 9.42 12.57 -22.33
C PRO A 15 7.92 12.90 -22.54
N HIS A 16 7.42 12.87 -23.77
CA HIS A 16 5.99 13.08 -24.06
C HIS A 16 5.10 11.98 -23.48
N THR A 17 5.54 10.71 -23.53
CA THR A 17 4.83 9.60 -22.90
C THR A 17 4.74 9.80 -21.38
N ILE A 18 5.82 10.25 -20.75
CA ILE A 18 5.84 10.55 -19.30
C ILE A 18 4.90 11.72 -18.99
N MET A 19 4.93 12.78 -19.78
CA MET A 19 4.03 13.93 -19.61
C MET A 19 2.57 13.50 -19.76
N ARG A 20 2.25 12.68 -20.77
CA ARG A 20 0.91 12.12 -20.98
C ARG A 20 0.46 11.26 -19.80
N PHE A 21 1.35 10.42 -19.25
CA PHE A 21 1.06 9.65 -18.03
C PHE A 21 0.67 10.58 -16.87
N LEU A 22 1.45 11.64 -16.64
CA LEU A 22 1.17 12.62 -15.59
C LEU A 22 -0.17 13.34 -15.82
N ASP A 23 -0.47 13.75 -17.07
CA ASP A 23 -1.73 14.39 -17.44
C ASP A 23 -2.94 13.50 -17.14
N LEU A 24 -2.85 12.22 -17.52
CA LEU A 24 -3.91 11.24 -17.30
C LEU A 24 -4.09 10.95 -15.79
N CYS A 25 -2.99 10.86 -15.05
CA CYS A 25 -3.06 10.67 -13.60
C CYS A 25 -3.70 11.88 -12.90
N GLU A 26 -3.29 13.10 -13.24
CA GLU A 26 -3.86 14.32 -12.66
C GLU A 26 -5.34 14.51 -13.01
N ALA A 27 -5.76 14.07 -14.21
CA ALA A 27 -7.15 14.19 -14.64
C ALA A 27 -8.09 13.11 -14.07
N GLN A 28 -7.56 11.96 -13.65
CA GLN A 28 -8.38 10.77 -13.37
C GLN A 28 -8.15 10.14 -12.00
N LEU A 29 -7.13 10.60 -11.25
CA LEU A 29 -6.76 10.05 -9.95
C LEU A 29 -6.64 11.15 -8.91
N ASP A 30 -7.20 10.93 -7.74
CA ASP A 30 -7.11 11.91 -6.65
C ASP A 30 -5.77 11.86 -5.90
N SER A 31 -5.12 10.69 -5.86
CA SER A 31 -4.01 10.45 -4.92
C SER A 31 -2.98 9.43 -5.41
N LEU A 32 -2.25 9.75 -6.48
CA LEU A 32 -1.00 9.06 -6.82
C LEU A 32 0.12 9.63 -5.92
N TYR A 33 0.87 8.77 -5.22
CA TYR A 33 1.94 9.18 -4.30
C TYR A 33 3.33 9.10 -4.91
N SER A 34 3.57 8.06 -5.68
CA SER A 34 4.82 7.89 -6.43
C SER A 34 4.65 6.94 -7.58
N PHE A 35 5.55 7.05 -8.54
CA PHE A 35 5.71 6.09 -9.63
C PHE A 35 7.18 5.98 -10.03
N ALA A 36 7.55 4.84 -10.58
CA ALA A 36 8.84 4.65 -11.23
C ALA A 36 8.70 3.68 -12.39
N VAL A 37 9.42 3.96 -13.47
CA VAL A 37 9.54 3.14 -14.69
C VAL A 37 10.98 2.65 -14.79
N VAL A 38 11.15 1.34 -14.79
CA VAL A 38 12.46 0.71 -14.82
C VAL A 38 12.55 -0.23 -16.02
N LYS A 39 13.62 -0.13 -16.79
CA LYS A 39 13.97 -1.07 -17.86
C LYS A 39 15.32 -1.70 -17.59
N GLY A 40 15.37 -3.02 -17.55
CA GLY A 40 16.56 -3.73 -17.08
C GLY A 40 16.91 -3.33 -15.64
N THR A 41 18.05 -2.69 -15.47
CA THR A 41 18.54 -2.13 -14.20
C THR A 41 18.58 -0.60 -14.21
N THR A 42 17.90 0.04 -15.17
CA THR A 42 17.94 1.49 -15.36
C THR A 42 16.58 2.10 -15.03
N ILE A 43 16.56 3.05 -14.12
CA ILE A 43 15.41 3.91 -13.88
C ILE A 43 15.32 4.92 -15.02
N ALA A 44 14.28 4.79 -15.84
CA ALA A 44 14.00 5.70 -16.94
C ALA A 44 13.37 7.00 -16.42
N VAL A 45 12.49 6.89 -15.45
CA VAL A 45 11.86 8.01 -14.75
C VAL A 45 11.34 7.53 -13.39
N GLU A 46 11.36 8.43 -12.43
CA GLU A 46 10.63 8.29 -11.18
C GLU A 46 10.06 9.64 -10.73
N GLY A 47 8.99 9.62 -9.99
CA GLY A 47 8.35 10.80 -9.42
C GLY A 47 7.73 10.51 -8.06
N TYR A 48 7.93 11.45 -7.13
CA TYR A 48 7.36 11.41 -5.79
C TYR A 48 6.58 12.69 -5.57
N TYR A 49 5.31 12.56 -5.25
CA TYR A 49 4.45 13.73 -4.96
C TYR A 49 4.68 14.20 -3.52
N GLU A 50 5.22 15.40 -3.33
CA GLU A 50 5.37 15.98 -1.99
C GLU A 50 4.04 15.86 -1.20
N PRO A 51 4.03 15.38 0.06
CA PRO A 51 5.17 15.18 0.96
C PRO A 51 5.80 13.77 0.93
N MET A 52 5.45 12.93 -0.03
CA MET A 52 5.96 11.56 -0.11
C MET A 52 7.43 11.53 -0.51
N GLN A 53 8.21 10.61 0.10
CA GLN A 53 9.65 10.47 -0.12
C GLN A 53 10.00 9.00 -0.41
N PRO A 54 11.06 8.71 -1.20
CA PRO A 54 11.45 7.34 -1.56
C PRO A 54 11.78 6.46 -0.34
N GLN A 55 12.36 7.04 0.72
CA GLN A 55 12.75 6.35 1.94
C GLN A 55 11.59 6.10 2.92
N HIS A 56 10.40 6.66 2.69
CA HIS A 56 9.26 6.39 3.55
C HIS A 56 8.84 4.93 3.43
N LEU A 57 8.70 4.24 4.56
CA LEU A 57 8.02 2.95 4.60
C LEU A 57 6.59 3.13 4.13
N LYS A 58 6.11 2.24 3.27
CA LYS A 58 4.75 2.27 2.75
C LYS A 58 3.99 1.01 3.15
N MET A 59 2.79 1.19 3.69
CA MET A 59 1.81 0.12 3.83
C MET A 59 1.39 -0.36 2.44
N THR A 60 1.65 -1.60 2.13
CA THR A 60 1.47 -2.12 0.77
C THR A 60 0.19 -2.93 0.57
N HIS A 61 -0.62 -3.08 1.63
CA HIS A 61 -1.88 -3.84 1.58
C HIS A 61 -1.67 -5.25 1.00
N SER A 62 -2.44 -5.60 -0.05
CA SER A 62 -2.42 -6.94 -0.64
C SER A 62 -1.14 -7.28 -1.42
N VAL A 63 -0.18 -6.37 -1.57
CA VAL A 63 1.18 -6.72 -2.02
C VAL A 63 1.81 -7.75 -1.07
N SER A 64 1.43 -7.72 0.21
CA SER A 64 1.80 -8.73 1.21
C SER A 64 1.63 -10.16 0.71
N LYS A 65 0.57 -10.43 -0.05
CA LYS A 65 0.29 -11.75 -0.62
C LYS A 65 1.40 -12.24 -1.54
N SER A 66 1.86 -11.35 -2.43
CA SER A 66 2.97 -11.67 -3.34
C SER A 66 4.28 -11.82 -2.57
N MET A 67 4.52 -11.03 -1.55
CA MET A 67 5.69 -11.21 -0.67
C MET A 67 5.65 -12.57 0.04
N ASN A 68 4.48 -12.97 0.53
CA ASN A 68 4.30 -14.28 1.15
C ASN A 68 4.55 -15.42 0.15
N ALA A 69 4.11 -15.27 -1.11
CA ALA A 69 4.41 -16.24 -2.17
C ALA A 69 5.92 -16.37 -2.44
N LEU A 70 6.70 -15.28 -2.31
CA LEU A 70 8.17 -15.38 -2.40
C LEU A 70 8.73 -16.22 -1.26
N ALA A 71 8.23 -16.07 -0.02
CA ALA A 71 8.64 -16.90 1.12
C ALA A 71 8.25 -18.37 0.94
N VAL A 72 7.06 -18.66 0.40
CA VAL A 72 6.63 -20.00 -0.01
C VAL A 72 7.60 -20.58 -1.05
N GLY A 73 7.98 -19.76 -2.06
CA GLY A 73 8.95 -20.17 -3.08
C GLY A 73 10.32 -20.55 -2.51
N VAL A 74 10.79 -19.83 -1.46
CA VAL A 74 12.01 -20.18 -0.72
C VAL A 74 11.83 -21.54 -0.02
N ALA A 75 10.72 -21.75 0.70
CA ALA A 75 10.45 -23.01 1.40
C ALA A 75 10.40 -24.21 0.44
N ILE A 76 9.82 -24.01 -0.75
CA ILE A 76 9.80 -25.02 -1.82
C ILE A 76 11.21 -25.27 -2.36
N GLY A 77 11.99 -24.21 -2.58
CA GLY A 77 13.38 -24.32 -3.03
C GLY A 77 14.29 -25.09 -2.06
N ASP A 78 14.01 -24.98 -0.76
CA ASP A 78 14.70 -25.74 0.29
C ASP A 78 14.18 -27.18 0.44
N GLY A 79 13.19 -27.60 -0.35
CA GLY A 79 12.56 -28.92 -0.28
C GLY A 79 11.72 -29.17 0.99
N LYS A 80 11.35 -28.10 1.71
CA LYS A 80 10.59 -28.18 2.96
C LYS A 80 9.08 -28.12 2.75
N LEU A 81 8.65 -27.73 1.56
CA LEU A 81 7.25 -27.56 1.18
C LEU A 81 7.04 -27.99 -0.27
N ARG A 82 5.88 -28.56 -0.56
CA ARG A 82 5.45 -28.96 -1.90
C ARG A 82 4.12 -28.33 -2.24
N LEU A 83 3.87 -28.07 -3.51
CA LEU A 83 2.60 -27.48 -3.97
C LEU A 83 1.39 -28.36 -3.64
N ASP A 84 1.55 -29.69 -3.68
CA ASP A 84 0.49 -30.66 -3.47
C ASP A 84 0.34 -31.11 -2.00
N ASP A 85 1.14 -30.54 -1.06
CA ASP A 85 0.97 -30.79 0.36
C ASP A 85 -0.39 -30.21 0.82
N ARG A 86 -1.11 -30.98 1.65
CA ARG A 86 -2.42 -30.54 2.15
C ARG A 86 -2.22 -29.59 3.34
N MET A 87 -2.97 -28.51 3.35
CA MET A 87 -2.94 -27.51 4.42
C MET A 87 -3.10 -28.13 5.81
N VAL A 88 -4.05 -29.05 5.97
CA VAL A 88 -4.34 -29.67 7.27
C VAL A 88 -3.23 -30.51 7.83
N ASP A 89 -2.32 -31.05 7.01
CA ASP A 89 -1.22 -31.90 7.46
C ASP A 89 -0.20 -31.14 8.33
N PHE A 90 -0.15 -29.82 8.22
CA PHE A 90 0.71 -28.96 9.04
C PHE A 90 0.11 -28.63 10.41
N PHE A 91 -1.19 -28.85 10.64
CA PHE A 91 -1.92 -28.35 11.82
C PHE A 91 -2.82 -29.39 12.46
N GLN A 92 -2.44 -30.66 12.46
CA GLN A 92 -3.24 -31.80 12.95
C GLN A 92 -3.79 -31.57 14.37
N ASP A 93 -2.98 -31.00 15.26
CA ASP A 93 -3.33 -30.75 16.66
C ASP A 93 -4.28 -29.57 16.87
N GLU A 94 -4.52 -28.77 15.81
CA GLU A 94 -5.34 -27.54 15.88
C GLU A 94 -6.68 -27.68 15.13
N LEU A 95 -6.90 -28.82 14.47
CA LEU A 95 -8.10 -29.04 13.67
C LEU A 95 -9.34 -29.19 14.54
N PRO A 96 -10.43 -28.46 14.27
CA PRO A 96 -11.70 -28.67 14.98
C PRO A 96 -12.30 -30.02 14.60
N GLU A 97 -12.91 -30.70 15.59
CA GLU A 97 -13.59 -32.00 15.36
C GLU A 97 -14.65 -31.93 14.26
N ARG A 98 -15.40 -30.81 14.22
CA ARG A 98 -16.39 -30.56 13.19
C ARG A 98 -15.89 -29.48 12.23
N ARG A 99 -15.62 -29.89 10.99
CA ARG A 99 -15.24 -29.03 9.87
C ARG A 99 -15.80 -29.59 8.58
N ASP A 100 -15.89 -28.75 7.56
CA ASP A 100 -16.24 -29.21 6.22
C ASP A 100 -15.12 -30.10 5.66
N SER A 101 -15.46 -31.25 5.08
CA SER A 101 -14.47 -32.21 4.56
C SER A 101 -13.67 -31.68 3.39
N ARG A 102 -14.13 -30.62 2.71
CA ARG A 102 -13.38 -29.92 1.66
C ARG A 102 -12.13 -29.23 2.22
N ILE A 103 -12.16 -28.79 3.46
CA ILE A 103 -10.99 -28.22 4.16
C ILE A 103 -9.81 -29.23 4.16
N ASP A 104 -10.08 -30.52 4.31
CA ASP A 104 -9.07 -31.57 4.35
C ASP A 104 -8.36 -31.82 3.01
N ARG A 105 -8.91 -31.28 1.92
CA ARG A 105 -8.37 -31.46 0.57
C ARG A 105 -7.66 -30.22 0.03
N ILE A 106 -7.76 -29.08 0.72
CA ILE A 106 -7.08 -27.84 0.30
C ILE A 106 -5.57 -28.07 0.31
N THR A 107 -4.94 -27.82 -0.81
CA THR A 107 -3.48 -27.92 -1.00
C THR A 107 -2.81 -26.54 -0.90
N VAL A 108 -1.50 -26.52 -0.75
CA VAL A 108 -0.70 -25.29 -0.86
C VAL A 108 -0.92 -24.59 -2.21
N ARG A 109 -1.07 -25.36 -3.29
CA ARG A 109 -1.40 -24.84 -4.62
C ARG A 109 -2.74 -24.10 -4.63
N ASP A 110 -3.77 -24.68 -4.02
CA ASP A 110 -5.10 -24.06 -3.97
C ASP A 110 -5.07 -22.75 -3.18
N LEU A 111 -4.34 -22.70 -2.07
CA LEU A 111 -4.13 -21.46 -1.30
C LEU A 111 -3.39 -20.40 -2.13
N LEU A 112 -2.34 -20.79 -2.87
CA LEU A 112 -1.57 -19.89 -3.73
C LEU A 112 -2.40 -19.31 -4.88
N MET A 113 -3.25 -20.15 -5.51
CA MET A 113 -4.10 -19.76 -6.63
C MET A 113 -5.38 -19.02 -6.19
N MET A 114 -5.62 -18.84 -4.88
CA MET A 114 -6.90 -18.33 -4.37
C MET A 114 -8.08 -19.24 -4.79
N ALA A 115 -7.89 -20.54 -4.71
CA ALA A 115 -8.87 -21.57 -5.10
C ALA A 115 -9.27 -22.46 -3.91
N ALA A 116 -9.10 -21.98 -2.69
CA ALA A 116 -9.57 -22.68 -1.47
C ALA A 116 -11.10 -22.58 -1.30
N SER A 117 -11.78 -21.84 -2.15
CA SER A 117 -13.23 -21.61 -2.15
C SER A 117 -13.79 -21.04 -0.84
N SER A 118 -12.97 -20.34 -0.07
CA SER A 118 -13.34 -19.57 1.11
C SER A 118 -13.19 -18.07 0.82
N VAL A 119 -13.83 -17.21 1.63
CA VAL A 119 -13.68 -15.76 1.52
C VAL A 119 -13.53 -15.18 2.92
N ALA A 120 -12.29 -15.09 3.38
CA ALA A 120 -11.97 -14.39 4.61
C ALA A 120 -11.24 -13.07 4.32
N THR A 121 -11.83 -11.96 4.74
CA THR A 121 -11.22 -10.63 4.60
C THR A 121 -10.33 -10.31 5.80
N SER A 122 -9.44 -9.31 5.65
CA SER A 122 -8.65 -8.81 6.80
C SER A 122 -9.54 -8.31 7.94
N ALA A 123 -10.68 -7.67 7.63
CA ALA A 123 -11.66 -7.21 8.61
C ALA A 123 -12.32 -8.36 9.38
N ALA A 124 -12.50 -9.54 8.75
CA ALA A 124 -13.03 -10.71 9.46
C ALA A 124 -12.09 -11.15 10.59
N PHE A 125 -10.78 -11.13 10.36
CA PHE A 125 -9.78 -11.50 11.36
C PHE A 125 -9.68 -10.51 12.52
N SER A 126 -9.91 -9.23 12.29
CA SER A 126 -9.88 -8.20 13.33
C SER A 126 -10.90 -8.42 14.44
N ASN A 127 -11.97 -9.15 14.16
CA ASN A 127 -13.05 -9.44 15.10
C ASN A 127 -12.99 -10.89 15.68
N VAL A 128 -11.92 -11.64 15.39
CA VAL A 128 -11.79 -13.03 15.86
C VAL A 128 -11.19 -13.06 17.25
N GLU A 129 -11.98 -13.52 18.22
CA GLU A 129 -11.46 -13.93 19.52
C GLU A 129 -10.84 -15.34 19.40
N GLY A 130 -9.56 -15.47 19.72
CA GLY A 130 -8.85 -16.74 19.69
C GLY A 130 -7.93 -16.93 18.47
N SER A 131 -7.77 -18.18 18.02
CA SER A 131 -6.87 -18.54 16.93
C SER A 131 -7.50 -18.23 15.57
N TRP A 132 -6.79 -17.45 14.75
CA TRP A 132 -7.19 -17.17 13.37
C TRP A 132 -7.14 -18.43 12.48
N ARG A 133 -6.23 -19.37 12.75
CA ARG A 133 -6.18 -20.67 12.07
C ARG A 133 -7.45 -21.48 12.34
N THR A 134 -7.86 -21.58 13.63
CA THR A 134 -9.10 -22.26 14.00
C THR A 134 -10.33 -21.61 13.35
N PHE A 135 -10.36 -20.28 13.27
CA PHE A 135 -11.41 -19.56 12.54
C PHE A 135 -11.44 -19.98 11.07
N TYR A 136 -10.29 -20.04 10.40
CA TYR A 136 -10.20 -20.44 9.01
C TYR A 136 -10.64 -21.91 8.79
N PHE A 137 -10.22 -22.83 9.64
CA PHE A 137 -10.62 -24.24 9.57
C PHE A 137 -12.14 -24.47 9.78
N LYS A 138 -12.84 -23.53 10.41
CA LYS A 138 -14.30 -23.56 10.57
C LYS A 138 -15.04 -22.92 9.40
N SER A 139 -14.36 -22.37 8.43
CA SER A 139 -14.99 -21.82 7.23
C SER A 139 -15.67 -22.93 6.41
N ILE A 140 -16.68 -22.55 5.65
CA ILE A 140 -17.38 -23.46 4.75
C ILE A 140 -17.02 -23.06 3.33
N PRO A 141 -16.23 -23.87 2.61
CA PRO A 141 -15.96 -23.61 1.20
C PRO A 141 -17.23 -23.55 0.36
N TYR A 142 -17.30 -22.65 -0.60
CA TYR A 142 -18.45 -22.52 -1.51
C TYR A 142 -18.45 -23.58 -2.61
N ASP A 143 -17.26 -23.91 -3.11
CA ASP A 143 -17.03 -24.86 -4.22
C ASP A 143 -15.97 -25.89 -3.78
N GLU A 144 -15.62 -26.81 -4.66
CA GLU A 144 -14.49 -27.72 -4.48
C GLU A 144 -13.17 -26.97 -4.57
N PRO A 145 -12.19 -27.27 -3.70
CA PRO A 145 -10.85 -26.68 -3.79
C PRO A 145 -10.23 -26.91 -5.18
N GLY A 146 -9.59 -25.87 -5.71
CA GLY A 146 -8.92 -25.91 -7.00
C GLY A 146 -9.80 -25.58 -8.20
N GLU A 147 -11.15 -25.54 -8.06
CA GLU A 147 -12.04 -25.33 -9.21
C GLU A 147 -12.19 -23.87 -9.61
N TYR A 148 -12.38 -22.97 -8.63
CA TYR A 148 -12.73 -21.58 -8.92
C TYR A 148 -11.91 -20.60 -8.12
N PHE A 149 -11.57 -19.50 -8.77
CA PHE A 149 -10.92 -18.36 -8.12
C PHE A 149 -11.89 -17.67 -7.15
N SER A 150 -11.44 -17.54 -5.90
CA SER A 150 -12.13 -16.79 -4.85
C SER A 150 -11.10 -16.03 -4.04
N TYR A 151 -11.04 -14.69 -4.21
CA TYR A 151 -10.02 -13.89 -3.56
C TYR A 151 -10.15 -13.95 -2.03
N ASP A 152 -9.21 -14.61 -1.38
CA ASP A 152 -9.25 -14.99 0.03
C ASP A 152 -7.99 -14.54 0.77
N THR A 153 -8.15 -13.58 1.66
CA THR A 153 -7.05 -13.11 2.52
C THR A 153 -6.67 -14.16 3.57
N GLY A 154 -7.61 -15.01 3.97
CA GLY A 154 -7.37 -16.14 4.88
C GLY A 154 -6.45 -17.21 4.26
N ALA A 155 -6.60 -17.49 2.98
CA ALA A 155 -5.70 -18.39 2.25
C ALA A 155 -4.24 -17.89 2.32
N ALA A 156 -4.03 -16.59 2.13
CA ALA A 156 -2.69 -15.99 2.25
C ALA A 156 -2.16 -16.05 3.70
N TYR A 157 -3.02 -15.85 4.70
CA TYR A 157 -2.64 -16.03 6.10
C TYR A 157 -2.25 -17.49 6.41
N MET A 158 -3.01 -18.46 5.91
CA MET A 158 -2.66 -19.89 6.10
C MET A 158 -1.32 -20.26 5.45
N LEU A 159 -1.00 -19.71 4.28
CA LEU A 159 0.32 -19.85 3.66
C LEU A 159 1.43 -19.31 4.57
N SER A 160 1.23 -18.15 5.21
CA SER A 160 2.19 -17.59 6.16
C SER A 160 2.40 -18.49 7.37
N CYS A 161 1.33 -19.06 7.92
CA CYS A 161 1.41 -20.02 9.01
C CYS A 161 2.16 -21.32 8.59
N ILE A 162 1.93 -21.81 7.36
CA ILE A 162 2.65 -22.96 6.81
C ILE A 162 4.13 -22.65 6.69
N VAL A 163 4.50 -21.48 6.13
CA VAL A 163 5.90 -21.04 6.05
C VAL A 163 6.54 -21.04 7.45
N THR A 164 5.86 -20.43 8.44
CA THR A 164 6.36 -20.40 9.83
C THR A 164 6.60 -21.82 10.35
N LYS A 165 5.67 -22.74 10.10
CA LYS A 165 5.76 -24.13 10.58
C LYS A 165 6.94 -24.88 9.95
N VAL A 166 7.13 -24.79 8.63
CA VAL A 166 8.16 -25.57 7.92
C VAL A 166 9.55 -24.93 7.96
N MET A 167 9.61 -23.60 8.06
CA MET A 167 10.88 -22.87 8.11
C MET A 167 11.40 -22.63 9.53
N GLY A 168 10.52 -22.74 10.55
CA GLY A 168 10.86 -22.46 11.95
C GLY A 168 10.98 -20.96 12.26
N GLN A 169 10.59 -20.10 11.32
CA GLN A 169 10.59 -18.65 11.43
C GLN A 169 9.51 -18.06 10.52
N ASN A 170 8.97 -16.87 10.85
CA ASN A 170 7.89 -16.27 10.08
C ASN A 170 8.32 -15.80 8.68
N SER A 171 7.34 -15.52 7.83
CA SER A 171 7.58 -15.15 6.43
C SER A 171 8.52 -13.96 6.28
N LEU A 172 8.43 -12.93 7.14
CA LEU A 172 9.32 -11.77 7.08
C LEU A 172 10.78 -12.17 7.40
N ALA A 173 10.98 -12.97 8.42
CA ALA A 173 12.32 -13.44 8.79
C ALA A 173 12.95 -14.29 7.65
N VAL A 174 12.16 -15.18 7.03
CA VAL A 174 12.59 -15.93 5.83
C VAL A 174 13.00 -14.98 4.70
N LEU A 175 12.17 -13.99 4.41
CA LEU A 175 12.46 -13.01 3.36
C LEU A 175 13.71 -12.18 3.68
N GLN A 176 13.87 -11.73 4.92
CA GLN A 176 15.05 -10.96 5.34
C GLN A 176 16.33 -11.74 5.18
N GLU A 177 16.36 -13.00 5.64
CA GLU A 177 17.54 -13.84 5.55
C GLU A 177 17.88 -14.19 4.09
N ARG A 178 16.87 -14.60 3.30
CA ARG A 178 17.10 -15.30 2.03
C ARG A 178 16.97 -14.38 0.80
N ILE A 179 16.27 -13.27 0.92
CA ILE A 179 15.96 -12.37 -0.21
C ILE A 179 16.39 -10.96 0.09
N PHE A 180 15.82 -10.33 1.13
CA PHE A 180 16.01 -8.90 1.38
C PHE A 180 17.43 -8.55 1.81
N GLY A 181 18.06 -9.37 2.67
CA GLY A 181 19.46 -9.19 3.06
C GLY A 181 20.40 -9.23 1.86
N PRO A 182 20.37 -10.29 1.00
CA PRO A 182 21.13 -10.31 -0.25
C PRO A 182 20.87 -9.13 -1.20
N MET A 183 19.69 -8.53 -1.13
CA MET A 183 19.29 -7.38 -1.95
C MET A 183 19.60 -6.02 -1.30
N GLY A 184 20.08 -6.00 -0.05
CA GLY A 184 20.29 -4.78 0.71
C GLY A 184 18.99 -4.02 0.97
N ILE A 185 17.91 -4.75 1.27
CA ILE A 185 16.62 -4.21 1.70
C ILE A 185 16.53 -4.34 3.22
N GLU A 186 16.38 -3.20 3.91
CA GLU A 186 16.38 -3.14 5.36
C GLU A 186 15.20 -2.31 5.88
N GLY A 187 14.85 -2.53 7.16
CA GLY A 187 13.81 -1.76 7.85
C GLY A 187 12.38 -2.10 7.40
N THR A 188 12.18 -3.24 6.73
CA THR A 188 10.84 -3.75 6.43
C THR A 188 10.11 -4.17 7.70
N HIS A 189 8.79 -4.06 7.69
CA HIS A 189 7.95 -4.50 8.78
C HIS A 189 6.73 -5.28 8.25
N TRP A 190 6.22 -6.22 9.04
CA TRP A 190 5.02 -6.95 8.69
C TRP A 190 4.22 -7.24 9.95
N LEU A 191 2.93 -6.93 9.95
CA LEU A 191 2.04 -7.20 11.07
C LEU A 191 1.97 -8.69 11.35
N GLU A 192 1.81 -9.03 12.63
CA GLU A 192 1.75 -10.40 13.11
C GLU A 192 0.45 -10.67 13.85
N ASP A 193 0.08 -11.94 13.91
CA ASP A 193 -0.92 -12.43 14.84
C ASP A 193 -0.30 -12.60 16.25
N LYS A 194 -1.13 -12.99 17.22
CA LYS A 194 -0.67 -13.21 18.59
C LYS A 194 0.33 -14.38 18.75
N ASP A 195 0.44 -15.26 17.76
CA ASP A 195 1.32 -16.43 17.76
C ASP A 195 2.62 -16.17 16.99
N GLY A 196 2.84 -14.92 16.49
CA GLY A 196 4.04 -14.49 15.78
C GLY A 196 4.06 -14.85 14.29
N ASN A 197 2.92 -15.28 13.70
CA ASN A 197 2.82 -15.47 12.27
C ASN A 197 2.53 -14.12 11.61
N ASN A 198 3.21 -13.80 10.52
CA ASN A 198 2.83 -12.62 9.74
C ASN A 198 1.41 -12.80 9.17
N THR A 199 0.69 -11.69 9.01
CA THR A 199 -0.70 -11.70 8.50
C THR A 199 -0.84 -12.27 7.10
N GLY A 200 0.27 -12.43 6.36
CA GLY A 200 0.34 -13.06 5.03
C GLY A 200 -0.35 -12.28 3.92
N GLY A 201 -1.55 -11.79 4.15
CA GLY A 201 -2.38 -11.14 3.14
C GLY A 201 -2.43 -9.61 3.18
N TRP A 202 -1.91 -8.98 4.25
CA TRP A 202 -1.86 -7.53 4.46
C TRP A 202 -0.76 -7.18 5.47
N GLY A 203 -0.56 -5.89 5.72
CA GLY A 203 0.29 -5.41 6.82
C GLY A 203 1.79 -5.47 6.56
N PHE A 204 2.24 -5.70 5.33
CA PHE A 204 3.63 -5.56 4.93
C PHE A 204 3.97 -4.11 4.61
N TYR A 205 5.12 -3.65 5.12
CA TYR A 205 5.67 -2.31 4.91
C TYR A 205 7.07 -2.39 4.33
N VAL A 206 7.31 -1.61 3.31
CA VAL A 206 8.60 -1.52 2.61
C VAL A 206 8.81 -0.10 2.09
N LYS A 207 10.06 0.33 1.93
CA LYS A 207 10.36 1.63 1.31
C LYS A 207 9.97 1.63 -0.16
N ALA A 208 9.49 2.78 -0.65
CA ALA A 208 9.13 2.91 -2.05
C ALA A 208 10.30 2.60 -2.99
N GLU A 209 11.51 3.03 -2.65
CA GLU A 209 12.73 2.72 -3.40
C GLU A 209 13.08 1.22 -3.43
N ASP A 210 12.81 0.48 -2.36
CA ASP A 210 13.09 -0.96 -2.29
C ASP A 210 12.08 -1.79 -3.09
N MET A 211 10.87 -1.25 -3.34
CA MET A 211 9.91 -1.90 -4.25
C MET A 211 10.48 -2.06 -5.66
N LEU A 212 11.40 -1.20 -6.09
CA LEU A 212 12.09 -1.32 -7.39
C LEU A 212 12.96 -2.57 -7.43
N LYS A 213 13.69 -2.86 -6.35
CA LYS A 213 14.50 -4.08 -6.24
C LYS A 213 13.62 -5.33 -6.28
N ILE A 214 12.51 -5.32 -5.55
CA ILE A 214 11.53 -6.41 -5.54
C ILE A 214 10.93 -6.59 -6.94
N GLY A 215 10.58 -5.51 -7.63
CA GLY A 215 10.09 -5.56 -9.00
C GLY A 215 11.08 -6.24 -9.96
N ARG A 216 12.36 -5.91 -9.85
CA ARG A 216 13.41 -6.55 -10.65
C ARG A 216 13.57 -8.04 -10.34
N LEU A 217 13.55 -8.43 -9.06
CA LEU A 217 13.59 -9.84 -8.66
C LEU A 217 12.43 -10.62 -9.28
N ILE A 218 11.21 -10.07 -9.22
CA ILE A 218 10.00 -10.70 -9.75
C ILE A 218 10.08 -10.82 -11.28
N LEU A 219 10.42 -9.73 -11.99
CA LEU A 219 10.56 -9.75 -13.45
C LEU A 219 11.66 -10.71 -13.91
N ASN A 220 12.70 -10.89 -13.09
CA ASN A 220 13.84 -11.76 -13.35
C ASN A 220 13.63 -13.19 -12.82
N TYR A 221 12.39 -13.58 -12.57
CA TYR A 221 11.99 -14.93 -12.11
C TYR A 221 12.81 -15.43 -10.92
N GLY A 222 13.03 -14.57 -9.93
CA GLY A 222 13.70 -14.92 -8.67
C GLY A 222 15.23 -14.86 -8.72
N ALA A 223 15.82 -14.40 -9.82
CA ALA A 223 17.28 -14.21 -9.94
C ALA A 223 17.67 -12.78 -9.55
N TRP A 224 18.74 -12.67 -8.74
CA TRP A 224 19.36 -11.43 -8.31
C TRP A 224 20.88 -11.50 -8.37
N GLU A 225 21.53 -10.61 -9.13
CA GLU A 225 22.99 -10.54 -9.30
C GLU A 225 23.63 -11.89 -9.63
N GLY A 226 23.01 -12.62 -10.55
CA GLY A 226 23.49 -13.93 -10.99
C GLY A 226 23.23 -15.08 -10.01
N ARG A 227 22.55 -14.83 -8.91
CA ARG A 227 22.12 -15.85 -7.94
C ARG A 227 20.63 -16.11 -8.08
N GLN A 228 20.24 -17.39 -8.10
CA GLN A 228 18.83 -17.76 -8.02
C GLN A 228 18.42 -17.80 -6.55
N LEU A 229 17.66 -16.80 -6.09
CA LEU A 229 17.19 -16.70 -4.71
C LEU A 229 15.89 -17.50 -4.48
N ILE A 230 15.07 -17.64 -5.51
CA ILE A 230 13.84 -18.43 -5.52
C ILE A 230 13.88 -19.30 -6.78
N PRO A 231 13.47 -20.57 -6.75
CA PRO A 231 13.52 -21.44 -7.93
C PRO A 231 12.85 -20.79 -9.15
N GLU A 232 13.55 -20.75 -10.28
CA GLU A 232 13.05 -20.11 -11.50
C GLU A 232 11.72 -20.72 -11.96
N TRP A 233 11.62 -22.05 -11.94
CA TRP A 233 10.40 -22.75 -12.34
C TRP A 233 9.19 -22.33 -11.51
N TYR A 234 9.37 -22.16 -10.18
CA TYR A 234 8.32 -21.70 -9.29
C TYR A 234 7.88 -20.27 -9.64
N MET A 235 8.82 -19.36 -9.85
CA MET A 235 8.52 -17.97 -10.22
C MET A 235 7.85 -17.86 -11.59
N ARG A 236 8.23 -18.71 -12.54
CA ARG A 236 7.52 -18.78 -13.85
C ARG A 236 6.09 -19.27 -13.69
N GLU A 237 5.83 -20.29 -12.90
CA GLU A 237 4.48 -20.74 -12.56
C GLU A 237 3.72 -19.67 -11.77
N ALA A 238 4.36 -19.06 -10.77
CA ALA A 238 3.74 -18.04 -9.92
C ALA A 238 3.24 -16.82 -10.71
N THR A 239 3.93 -16.45 -11.77
CA THR A 239 3.58 -15.30 -12.63
C THR A 239 2.81 -15.69 -13.88
N ALA A 240 2.64 -16.99 -14.16
CA ALA A 240 1.78 -17.51 -15.23
C ALA A 240 0.32 -17.61 -14.76
N LYS A 241 -0.60 -17.71 -15.71
CA LYS A 241 -2.00 -17.95 -15.40
C LYS A 241 -2.18 -19.40 -14.92
N GLN A 242 -2.62 -19.57 -13.69
CA GLN A 242 -2.95 -20.85 -13.09
C GLN A 242 -4.46 -21.07 -13.02
N ILE A 243 -5.24 -19.98 -12.84
CA ILE A 243 -6.69 -20.04 -12.73
C ILE A 243 -7.34 -18.82 -13.40
N ASP A 244 -8.57 -19.00 -13.88
CA ASP A 244 -9.39 -17.93 -14.44
C ASP A 244 -10.08 -17.09 -13.34
N THR A 245 -10.21 -15.78 -13.58
CA THR A 245 -10.78 -14.83 -12.59
C THR A 245 -12.16 -14.28 -12.98
N PHE A 246 -12.79 -14.74 -14.06
CA PHE A 246 -14.02 -14.12 -14.57
C PHE A 246 -15.28 -14.36 -13.73
N ARG A 247 -15.31 -15.36 -12.86
CA ARG A 247 -16.43 -15.56 -11.92
C ARG A 247 -16.43 -14.59 -10.74
N ASN A 248 -15.35 -13.82 -10.56
CA ASN A 248 -15.27 -12.82 -9.51
C ASN A 248 -15.17 -11.40 -10.11
N PRO A 249 -16.29 -10.86 -10.65
CA PRO A 249 -16.30 -9.55 -11.30
C PRO A 249 -15.90 -8.40 -10.36
N GLY A 250 -15.94 -8.64 -9.05
CA GLY A 250 -15.55 -7.66 -8.04
C GLY A 250 -14.04 -7.39 -7.99
N THR A 251 -13.19 -8.30 -8.45
CA THR A 251 -11.72 -8.13 -8.51
C THR A 251 -11.23 -7.74 -9.91
N GLY A 252 -12.05 -7.90 -10.92
CA GLY A 252 -12.17 -7.05 -12.11
C GLY A 252 -11.29 -7.29 -13.29
N TRP A 253 -10.39 -8.27 -13.35
CA TRP A 253 -9.67 -8.51 -14.59
C TRP A 253 -9.68 -9.97 -14.95
N GLY A 254 -10.35 -10.30 -16.08
CA GLY A 254 -10.48 -11.63 -16.60
C GLY A 254 -9.20 -12.22 -17.23
N TYR A 255 -8.02 -11.72 -16.84
CA TYR A 255 -6.74 -12.17 -17.40
C TYR A 255 -6.16 -13.37 -16.65
N GLY A 256 -6.68 -13.66 -15.46
CA GLY A 256 -6.29 -14.80 -14.63
C GLY A 256 -5.39 -14.44 -13.46
N TYR A 257 -5.05 -15.46 -12.67
CA TYR A 257 -4.24 -15.36 -11.47
C TYR A 257 -3.21 -16.49 -11.43
N GLY A 258 -2.04 -16.19 -10.90
CA GLY A 258 -0.98 -17.15 -10.65
C GLY A 258 -0.89 -17.54 -9.18
N TYR A 259 0.32 -17.69 -8.64
CA TYR A 259 0.55 -17.91 -7.21
C TYR A 259 0.73 -16.57 -6.48
N GLN A 260 -0.39 -15.94 -6.09
CA GLN A 260 -0.47 -14.62 -5.46
C GLN A 260 0.01 -13.47 -6.36
N PHE A 261 -0.01 -13.65 -7.69
CA PHE A 261 0.26 -12.66 -8.71
C PHE A 261 -0.90 -12.53 -9.67
N TRP A 262 -1.25 -11.31 -10.04
CA TRP A 262 -2.26 -11.03 -11.04
C TRP A 262 -1.69 -11.11 -12.44
N ARG A 263 -2.51 -11.60 -13.37
CA ARG A 263 -2.28 -11.42 -14.79
C ARG A 263 -3.00 -10.15 -15.24
N PHE A 264 -2.37 -9.41 -16.15
CA PHE A 264 -2.88 -8.18 -16.72
C PHE A 264 -2.90 -8.27 -18.25
N PRO A 265 -3.44 -7.22 -18.98
CA PRO A 265 -3.39 -7.17 -20.45
C PRO A 265 -1.97 -7.32 -21.00
N GLU A 266 -1.88 -7.64 -22.30
CA GLU A 266 -0.62 -7.65 -23.06
C GLU A 266 0.49 -8.51 -22.44
N ASN A 267 0.13 -9.69 -21.96
CA ASN A 267 1.04 -10.64 -21.32
C ASN A 267 1.82 -10.07 -20.12
N THR A 268 1.32 -9.01 -19.49
CA THR A 268 1.91 -8.44 -18.29
C THR A 268 1.41 -9.13 -17.03
N PHE A 269 2.15 -9.00 -15.95
CA PHE A 269 1.80 -9.56 -14.64
C PHE A 269 2.37 -8.70 -13.50
N GLY A 270 1.91 -8.95 -12.29
CA GLY A 270 2.48 -8.28 -11.13
C GLY A 270 1.65 -8.43 -9.87
N TYR A 271 1.90 -7.56 -8.90
CA TYR A 271 1.06 -7.48 -7.73
C TYR A 271 0.09 -6.30 -7.84
N PHE A 272 -1.03 -6.45 -7.12
CA PHE A 272 -2.07 -5.45 -7.05
C PHE A 272 -2.51 -5.29 -5.59
N GLY A 273 -1.97 -4.29 -4.93
CA GLY A 273 -2.39 -3.85 -3.62
C GLY A 273 -3.50 -2.81 -3.73
N ALA A 274 -4.36 -2.75 -2.72
CA ALA A 274 -5.36 -1.71 -2.63
C ALA A 274 -4.71 -0.32 -2.66
N PHE A 275 -5.45 0.66 -3.18
CA PHE A 275 -5.11 2.08 -3.13
C PHE A 275 -3.90 2.52 -3.95
N GLY A 276 -3.59 1.87 -5.06
CA GLY A 276 -2.52 2.29 -5.97
C GLY A 276 -1.16 1.66 -5.70
N GLN A 277 -1.10 0.57 -4.93
CA GLN A 277 0.15 -0.17 -4.69
C GLN A 277 0.34 -1.20 -5.80
N LEU A 278 0.91 -0.80 -6.94
CA LEU A 278 1.02 -1.66 -8.11
C LEU A 278 2.48 -1.98 -8.46
N LEU A 279 2.67 -3.18 -8.98
CA LEU A 279 3.78 -3.55 -9.85
C LEU A 279 3.17 -4.11 -11.13
N VAL A 280 3.58 -3.60 -12.25
CA VAL A 280 3.23 -4.16 -13.56
C VAL A 280 4.52 -4.47 -14.31
N CYS A 281 4.74 -5.75 -14.60
CA CYS A 281 5.92 -6.27 -15.29
C CYS A 281 5.57 -6.66 -16.72
N SER A 282 6.37 -6.22 -17.69
CA SER A 282 6.37 -6.68 -19.08
C SER A 282 7.67 -7.43 -19.36
N PRO A 283 7.67 -8.77 -19.39
CA PRO A 283 8.87 -9.54 -19.72
C PRO A 283 9.40 -9.26 -21.12
N GLU A 284 8.49 -9.05 -22.07
CA GLU A 284 8.84 -8.78 -23.48
C GLU A 284 9.65 -7.48 -23.64
N LYS A 285 9.38 -6.49 -22.80
CA LYS A 285 10.08 -5.20 -22.82
C LYS A 285 11.23 -5.09 -21.81
N ASP A 286 11.45 -6.13 -20.99
CA ASP A 286 12.33 -6.09 -19.80
C ASP A 286 12.08 -4.81 -18.97
N MET A 287 10.79 -4.47 -18.81
CA MET A 287 10.33 -3.23 -18.19
C MET A 287 9.31 -3.52 -17.10
N TYR A 288 9.34 -2.72 -16.04
CA TYR A 288 8.28 -2.73 -15.04
C TYR A 288 8.00 -1.32 -14.51
N VAL A 289 6.78 -1.15 -14.04
CA VAL A 289 6.30 0.08 -13.41
C VAL A 289 5.87 -0.23 -11.99
N VAL A 290 6.35 0.57 -11.03
CA VAL A 290 5.94 0.52 -9.63
C VAL A 290 5.21 1.79 -9.29
N THR A 291 4.10 1.70 -8.54
CA THR A 291 3.38 2.86 -8.03
C THR A 291 3.02 2.70 -6.55
N THR A 292 2.86 3.82 -5.86
CA THR A 292 2.19 3.92 -4.57
C THR A 292 1.13 5.01 -4.63
N GLY A 293 0.06 4.89 -3.83
CA GLY A 293 -1.04 5.85 -3.89
C GLY A 293 -1.99 5.76 -2.70
N GLY A 294 -3.00 6.60 -2.75
CA GLY A 294 -4.20 6.59 -1.91
C GLY A 294 -5.46 6.51 -2.77
N CYS A 295 -5.37 5.86 -3.93
CA CYS A 295 -6.42 5.76 -4.94
C CYS A 295 -7.63 4.97 -4.46
N SER A 296 -8.84 5.36 -4.85
CA SER A 296 -10.03 4.53 -4.68
C SER A 296 -9.92 3.22 -5.47
N ARG A 297 -10.86 2.30 -5.26
CA ARG A 297 -10.86 1.02 -6.00
C ARG A 297 -11.00 1.20 -7.52
N GLU A 298 -11.78 2.18 -7.94
CA GLU A 298 -11.99 2.48 -9.36
C GLU A 298 -10.74 3.13 -9.97
N GLU A 299 -10.18 4.12 -9.29
CA GLU A 299 -8.93 4.78 -9.69
C GLU A 299 -7.76 3.81 -9.77
N ASN A 300 -7.69 2.81 -8.87
CA ASN A 300 -6.68 1.78 -8.90
C ASN A 300 -6.70 0.98 -10.22
N ARG A 301 -7.90 0.73 -10.78
CA ARG A 301 -8.07 0.11 -12.11
C ARG A 301 -7.67 1.05 -13.24
N ARG A 302 -8.07 2.32 -13.14
CA ARG A 302 -7.68 3.35 -14.11
C ARG A 302 -6.17 3.51 -14.18
N LEU A 303 -5.50 3.52 -13.03
CA LEU A 303 -4.05 3.61 -12.96
C LEU A 303 -3.37 2.46 -13.72
N LEU A 304 -3.86 1.22 -13.59
CA LEU A 304 -3.35 0.10 -14.38
C LEU A 304 -3.54 0.34 -15.89
N THR A 305 -4.72 0.80 -16.30
CA THR A 305 -5.01 1.13 -17.71
C THR A 305 -4.08 2.23 -18.21
N ILE A 306 -3.90 3.31 -17.44
CA ILE A 306 -3.00 4.42 -17.78
C ILE A 306 -1.56 3.89 -17.97
N ILE A 307 -1.06 3.05 -17.05
CA ILE A 307 0.27 2.44 -17.16
C ILE A 307 0.40 1.63 -18.46
N THR A 308 -0.60 0.81 -18.77
CA THR A 308 -0.59 -0.06 -19.96
C THR A 308 -0.62 0.77 -21.25
N GLU A 309 -1.52 1.74 -21.34
CA GLU A 309 -1.72 2.58 -22.52
C GLU A 309 -0.60 3.61 -22.76
N THR A 310 0.19 3.92 -21.75
CA THR A 310 1.33 4.83 -21.87
C THR A 310 2.64 4.04 -21.97
N PHE A 311 3.16 3.59 -20.84
CA PHE A 311 4.51 3.02 -20.79
C PHE A 311 4.68 1.74 -21.60
N PHE A 312 3.70 0.84 -21.59
CA PHE A 312 3.86 -0.41 -22.35
C PHE A 312 3.43 -0.28 -23.81
N ALA A 313 2.42 0.51 -24.13
CA ALA A 313 2.00 0.71 -25.51
C ALA A 313 2.95 1.62 -26.32
N GLU A 314 3.48 2.70 -25.70
CA GLU A 314 4.23 3.72 -26.41
C GLU A 314 5.75 3.55 -26.34
N SER A 315 6.29 2.75 -25.39
CA SER A 315 7.75 2.59 -25.29
C SER A 315 8.33 1.71 -26.40
N SER A 316 9.48 2.14 -26.90
CA SER A 316 10.28 1.40 -27.87
C SER A 316 11.23 0.40 -27.17
N ASP A 317 11.51 -0.72 -27.85
CA ASP A 317 12.54 -1.68 -27.37
C ASP A 317 13.95 -1.13 -27.56
N LYS A 318 14.12 -0.13 -28.42
CA LYS A 318 15.39 0.52 -28.73
C LYS A 318 15.41 1.96 -28.24
N PRO A 319 16.60 2.54 -27.99
CA PRO A 319 16.74 3.97 -27.75
C PRO A 319 16.07 4.78 -28.87
N ILE A 320 15.47 5.89 -28.48
CA ILE A 320 14.83 6.85 -29.39
C ILE A 320 15.64 8.16 -29.43
N PRO A 321 15.47 9.00 -30.45
CA PRO A 321 16.11 10.32 -30.52
C PRO A 321 15.81 11.17 -29.27
N TYR A 322 16.80 11.96 -28.86
CA TYR A 322 16.65 12.93 -27.78
C TYR A 322 15.77 14.10 -28.20
N ASP A 323 14.89 14.51 -27.26
CA ASP A 323 14.14 15.76 -27.33
C ASP A 323 14.49 16.60 -26.10
N ASP A 324 15.46 17.49 -26.24
CA ASP A 324 16.01 18.28 -25.14
C ASP A 324 14.99 19.29 -24.57
N GLU A 325 14.05 19.76 -25.40
CA GLU A 325 13.00 20.67 -24.96
C GLU A 325 11.96 19.93 -24.14
N ALA A 326 11.39 18.83 -24.65
CA ALA A 326 10.45 18.01 -23.95
C ALA A 326 11.05 17.43 -22.65
N TYR A 327 12.33 17.02 -22.68
CA TYR A 327 13.03 16.55 -21.49
C TYR A 327 13.08 17.62 -20.39
N ARG A 328 13.46 18.86 -20.72
CA ARG A 328 13.51 19.96 -19.73
C ARG A 328 12.13 20.30 -19.15
N VAL A 329 11.10 20.26 -19.98
CA VAL A 329 9.71 20.47 -19.52
C VAL A 329 9.30 19.37 -18.55
N MET A 330 9.58 18.12 -18.90
CA MET A 330 9.30 16.96 -18.05
C MET A 330 10.04 17.06 -16.69
N GLU A 331 11.36 17.32 -16.69
CA GLU A 331 12.15 17.47 -15.44
C GLU A 331 11.57 18.59 -14.55
N THR A 332 11.20 19.71 -15.17
CA THR A 332 10.59 20.83 -14.43
C THR A 332 9.27 20.43 -13.78
N ARG A 333 8.47 19.60 -14.45
CA ARG A 333 7.21 19.11 -13.93
C ARG A 333 7.43 18.08 -12.83
N LEU A 334 8.34 17.13 -13.02
CA LEU A 334 8.70 16.12 -12.01
C LEU A 334 9.17 16.77 -10.71
N ALA A 335 9.99 17.82 -10.80
CA ALA A 335 10.48 18.55 -9.63
C ALA A 335 9.38 19.31 -8.85
N LYS A 336 8.18 19.45 -9.43
CA LYS A 336 7.04 20.16 -8.83
C LYS A 336 5.88 19.23 -8.44
N LEU A 337 6.07 17.92 -8.53
CA LEU A 337 5.03 16.98 -8.14
C LEU A 337 4.66 17.17 -6.66
N LYS A 338 3.39 17.45 -6.42
CA LYS A 338 2.88 17.78 -5.10
C LYS A 338 1.43 17.34 -4.95
N LEU A 339 1.13 16.67 -3.86
CA LEU A 339 -0.26 16.40 -3.49
C LEU A 339 -0.93 17.72 -3.07
N PRO A 340 -2.18 17.94 -3.45
CA PRO A 340 -2.88 19.20 -3.15
C PRO A 340 -2.93 19.45 -1.63
N PRO A 341 -2.39 20.59 -1.14
CA PRO A 341 -2.52 20.98 0.26
C PRO A 341 -3.99 21.32 0.60
N ALA A 342 -4.26 21.67 1.86
CA ALA A 342 -5.57 22.16 2.25
C ALA A 342 -5.90 23.44 1.45
N LEU A 343 -7.14 23.50 0.97
CA LEU A 343 -7.65 24.69 0.29
C LEU A 343 -8.04 25.77 1.31
N GLY A 344 -8.05 27.03 0.88
CA GLY A 344 -8.50 28.16 1.68
C GLY A 344 -7.47 29.28 1.78
N GLU A 345 -7.83 30.31 2.53
CA GLU A 345 -7.01 31.48 2.75
C GLU A 345 -5.98 31.25 3.87
N LYS A 346 -4.92 32.01 3.85
CA LYS A 346 -3.86 31.97 4.85
C LYS A 346 -4.30 32.46 6.23
N LEU A 347 -5.14 33.46 6.26
CA LEU A 347 -5.62 34.15 7.46
C LEU A 347 -7.14 34.28 7.41
N ALA A 348 -7.82 34.08 8.54
CA ALA A 348 -9.18 34.52 8.74
C ALA A 348 -9.22 35.93 9.33
N GLN A 349 -10.25 36.67 9.02
CA GLN A 349 -10.43 38.08 9.47
C GLN A 349 -10.47 38.22 11.01
N ASN A 350 -10.85 37.16 11.72
CA ASN A 350 -11.01 37.14 13.18
C ASN A 350 -10.24 35.98 13.84
N GLU A 351 -9.12 35.57 13.25
CA GLU A 351 -8.33 34.43 13.74
C GLU A 351 -7.93 34.59 15.23
N GLU A 352 -7.64 35.84 15.67
CA GLU A 352 -7.29 36.13 17.05
C GLU A 352 -8.40 35.85 18.07
N LYS A 353 -9.62 35.66 17.63
CA LYS A 353 -10.73 35.24 18.49
C LYS A 353 -10.72 33.75 18.79
N TRP A 354 -10.06 32.99 17.95
CA TRP A 354 -10.10 31.53 17.97
C TRP A 354 -8.79 30.89 18.40
N PHE A 355 -7.68 31.57 18.17
CA PHE A 355 -6.34 31.07 18.50
C PHE A 355 -5.91 31.51 19.92
N ASP A 356 -4.86 30.85 20.43
CA ASP A 356 -4.30 31.05 21.78
C ASP A 356 -5.32 30.79 22.92
N ARG A 357 -6.21 29.81 22.70
CA ARG A 357 -7.24 29.34 23.64
C ARG A 357 -7.24 27.83 23.72
N ASP A 358 -7.62 27.31 24.87
CA ASP A 358 -7.83 25.90 25.10
C ASP A 358 -9.31 25.52 24.87
N TYR A 359 -9.51 24.41 24.15
CA TYR A 359 -10.82 23.84 23.89
C TYR A 359 -10.90 22.45 24.48
N ARG A 360 -11.92 22.15 25.27
CA ARG A 360 -12.06 20.88 25.99
C ARG A 360 -13.32 20.13 25.63
N GLY A 361 -13.16 18.83 25.38
CA GLY A 361 -14.23 17.87 25.12
C GLY A 361 -14.18 16.69 26.09
N THR A 362 -15.31 16.04 26.31
CA THR A 362 -15.43 14.89 27.19
C THR A 362 -16.06 13.70 26.46
N GLY A 363 -15.69 12.48 26.86
CA GLY A 363 -16.30 11.26 26.32
C GLY A 363 -15.88 10.91 24.88
N GLN A 364 -14.77 11.46 24.40
CA GLN A 364 -14.25 11.29 23.04
C GLN A 364 -12.74 11.02 23.05
N GLU A 365 -12.17 10.58 21.91
CA GLU A 365 -10.74 10.22 21.83
C GLU A 365 -9.82 11.45 21.90
N ILE A 366 -10.26 12.60 21.37
CA ILE A 366 -9.55 13.88 21.43
C ILE A 366 -10.24 14.74 22.49
N THR A 367 -9.57 15.05 23.57
CA THR A 367 -10.17 15.74 24.73
C THR A 367 -9.70 17.18 24.91
N GLU A 368 -8.60 17.56 24.31
CA GLU A 368 -8.08 18.93 24.34
C GLU A 368 -7.61 19.34 22.95
N LEU A 369 -7.84 20.59 22.58
CA LEU A 369 -7.31 21.23 21.38
C LEU A 369 -6.81 22.63 21.70
N HIS A 370 -5.69 23.02 21.09
CA HIS A 370 -5.14 24.36 21.15
C HIS A 370 -4.53 24.72 19.80
N PHE A 371 -4.77 25.95 19.35
CA PHE A 371 -4.27 26.49 18.08
C PHE A 371 -3.47 27.75 18.36
N GLU A 372 -2.33 27.91 17.70
CA GLU A 372 -1.49 29.08 17.81
C GLU A 372 -0.88 29.49 16.46
N ARG A 373 -0.68 30.80 16.26
CA ARG A 373 0.04 31.32 15.09
C ARG A 373 1.55 31.27 15.37
N LYS A 374 2.31 30.46 14.63
CA LYS A 374 3.77 30.39 14.81
C LYS A 374 4.52 31.44 13.99
N ASN A 375 4.11 31.62 12.73
CA ASN A 375 4.62 32.66 11.83
C ASN A 375 3.63 32.88 10.69
N GLY A 376 4.00 33.71 9.71
CA GLY A 376 3.09 34.11 8.63
C GLY A 376 2.40 32.95 7.90
N ASP A 377 3.04 31.80 7.67
CA ASP A 377 2.54 30.69 6.85
C ASP A 377 2.34 29.39 7.66
N THR A 378 2.47 29.45 9.00
CA THR A 378 2.47 28.24 9.84
C THR A 378 1.60 28.44 11.06
N ILE A 379 0.74 27.45 11.32
CA ILE A 379 0.04 27.31 12.60
C ILE A 379 0.60 26.10 13.38
N GLY A 380 0.57 26.22 14.71
CA GLY A 380 0.79 25.12 15.65
C GLY A 380 -0.54 24.58 16.13
N VAL A 381 -0.65 23.28 16.24
CA VAL A 381 -1.81 22.59 16.79
C VAL A 381 -1.32 21.64 17.87
N SER A 382 -1.89 21.76 19.07
CA SER A 382 -1.68 20.83 20.18
C SER A 382 -2.99 20.15 20.51
N MET A 383 -2.94 18.85 20.74
CA MET A 383 -4.14 18.06 21.11
C MET A 383 -3.80 17.02 22.17
N LYS A 384 -4.79 16.66 22.98
CA LYS A 384 -4.72 15.46 23.80
C LYS A 384 -5.55 14.37 23.13
N PHE A 385 -4.85 13.38 22.56
CA PHE A 385 -5.43 12.19 21.94
C PHE A 385 -5.30 11.02 22.91
N ARG A 386 -6.43 10.55 23.45
CA ARG A 386 -6.47 9.59 24.56
C ARG A 386 -5.67 10.12 25.76
N GLU A 387 -4.56 9.47 26.17
CA GLU A 387 -3.70 9.92 27.26
C GLU A 387 -2.45 10.68 26.82
N GLU A 388 -2.24 10.83 25.49
CA GLU A 388 -1.03 11.42 24.94
C GLU A 388 -1.25 12.86 24.46
N ARG A 389 -0.30 13.74 24.77
CA ARG A 389 -0.21 15.09 24.20
C ARG A 389 0.58 15.07 22.92
N ILE A 390 -0.02 15.55 21.85
CA ILE A 390 0.53 15.59 20.51
C ILE A 390 0.56 17.03 20.04
N SER A 391 1.67 17.46 19.45
CA SER A 391 1.77 18.77 18.82
C SER A 391 2.37 18.64 17.43
N PHE A 392 1.86 19.39 16.49
CA PHE A 392 2.35 19.45 15.13
C PHE A 392 2.22 20.85 14.53
N LEU A 393 2.92 21.05 13.42
CA LEU A 393 2.84 22.28 12.63
C LEU A 393 2.09 22.00 11.31
N ALA A 394 1.27 22.94 10.86
CA ALA A 394 0.63 22.89 9.57
C ALA A 394 0.97 24.13 8.74
N GLY A 395 1.30 23.95 7.46
CA GLY A 395 1.70 25.00 6.55
C GLY A 395 0.56 25.45 5.63
N HIS A 396 0.49 26.74 5.30
CA HIS A 396 -0.42 27.24 4.28
C HIS A 396 0.18 27.06 2.89
N GLY A 397 -0.53 26.35 2.00
CA GLY A 397 -0.08 26.10 0.63
C GLY A 397 1.16 25.20 0.51
N ASN A 398 1.70 24.70 1.61
CA ASN A 398 2.83 23.76 1.69
C ASN A 398 2.61 22.72 2.77
N TRP A 399 3.41 21.65 2.70
CA TRP A 399 3.38 20.57 3.67
C TRP A 399 4.45 20.80 4.74
N ILE A 400 4.10 20.60 6.02
CA ILE A 400 5.06 20.51 7.12
C ILE A 400 5.00 19.10 7.67
N THR A 401 6.16 18.43 7.67
CA THR A 401 6.28 17.04 8.10
C THR A 401 6.76 16.95 9.53
N GLY A 402 6.10 16.14 10.33
CA GLY A 402 6.48 15.73 11.68
C GLY A 402 6.64 14.22 11.77
N GLU A 403 7.57 13.77 12.62
CA GLU A 403 7.83 12.35 12.87
C GLU A 403 7.42 11.97 14.29
N GLY A 404 7.12 10.69 14.49
CA GLY A 404 6.90 10.13 15.84
C GLY A 404 5.54 10.48 16.46
N LEU A 405 4.55 10.86 15.66
CA LEU A 405 3.20 11.14 16.18
C LEU A 405 2.44 9.82 16.41
N PRO A 406 1.98 9.53 17.63
CA PRO A 406 1.34 8.26 18.00
C PRO A 406 -0.12 8.17 17.54
N LEU A 407 -0.39 8.51 16.28
CA LEU A 407 -1.74 8.55 15.72
C LEU A 407 -2.08 7.24 15.00
N ASP A 408 -2.81 6.35 15.67
CA ASP A 408 -3.57 5.22 15.09
C ASP A 408 -2.79 4.12 14.33
N THR A 409 -1.47 4.02 14.42
CA THR A 409 -0.70 2.92 13.82
C THR A 409 0.40 2.39 14.74
N PRO A 410 0.72 1.08 14.69
CA PRO A 410 1.76 0.48 15.53
C PRO A 410 3.19 0.90 15.12
N LEU A 411 3.36 1.66 14.06
CA LEU A 411 4.63 2.17 13.58
C LEU A 411 4.71 3.68 13.84
N HIS A 412 5.90 4.17 14.20
CA HIS A 412 6.20 5.60 14.22
C HIS A 412 5.87 6.20 12.87
N THR A 413 4.74 6.88 12.79
CA THR A 413 4.22 7.39 11.54
C THR A 413 4.77 8.77 11.24
N ILE A 414 5.12 8.97 9.98
CA ILE A 414 5.48 10.27 9.43
C ILE A 414 4.18 10.92 8.98
N HIS A 415 3.87 12.09 9.52
CA HIS A 415 2.69 12.86 9.17
C HIS A 415 3.07 14.19 8.55
N SER A 416 2.32 14.59 7.54
CA SER A 416 2.47 15.90 6.93
C SER A 416 1.15 16.64 6.94
N PHE A 417 1.21 17.91 7.33
CA PHE A 417 0.02 18.74 7.55
C PHE A 417 0.09 20.00 6.71
N SER A 418 -1.08 20.39 6.19
CA SER A 418 -1.32 21.71 5.62
C SER A 418 -2.63 22.24 6.12
N TYR A 419 -2.80 23.57 6.10
CA TYR A 419 -4.03 24.21 6.53
C TYR A 419 -4.49 25.29 5.54
N GLY A 420 -5.76 25.64 5.62
CA GLY A 420 -6.36 26.80 4.95
C GLY A 420 -7.66 27.19 5.64
N TRP A 421 -7.94 28.49 5.67
CA TRP A 421 -9.21 29.01 6.13
C TRP A 421 -10.21 29.02 4.97
N VAL A 422 -11.27 28.23 5.08
CA VAL A 422 -12.34 28.13 4.07
C VAL A 422 -13.52 29.06 4.36
N GLY A 423 -13.44 29.80 5.47
CA GLY A 423 -14.40 30.79 5.92
C GLY A 423 -13.87 31.60 7.10
N GLU A 424 -14.65 32.57 7.60
CA GLU A 424 -14.24 33.43 8.71
C GLU A 424 -14.01 32.67 10.03
N ASN A 425 -14.70 31.56 10.22
CA ASN A 425 -14.63 30.71 11.40
C ASN A 425 -14.45 29.21 11.04
N HIS A 426 -14.06 28.89 9.81
CA HIS A 426 -13.90 27.52 9.34
C HIS A 426 -12.46 27.29 8.89
N LEU A 427 -11.72 26.54 9.69
CA LEU A 427 -10.36 26.09 9.41
C LEU A 427 -10.38 24.64 8.90
N SER A 428 -9.73 24.39 7.79
CA SER A 428 -9.49 23.03 7.28
C SER A 428 -8.01 22.66 7.43
N ILE A 429 -7.75 21.51 8.05
CA ILE A 429 -6.40 20.95 8.16
C ILE A 429 -6.38 19.61 7.42
N LYS A 430 -5.51 19.48 6.43
CA LYS A 430 -5.30 18.26 5.69
C LYS A 430 -4.06 17.56 6.20
N GLN A 431 -4.16 16.24 6.46
CA GLN A 431 -3.13 15.40 7.03
C GLN A 431 -2.87 14.21 6.12
N TYR A 432 -1.63 14.02 5.66
CA TYR A 432 -1.18 12.76 5.09
C TYR A 432 -0.42 11.95 6.13
N MET A 433 -0.80 10.67 6.26
CA MET A 433 -0.07 9.67 7.04
C MET A 433 0.91 8.99 6.09
N CYS A 434 2.12 9.56 5.93
CA CYS A 434 3.04 9.27 4.81
C CYS A 434 3.50 7.80 4.72
N ASN A 435 3.40 7.03 5.79
CA ASN A 435 3.68 5.60 5.82
C ASN A 435 2.48 4.73 5.39
N THR A 436 1.33 5.32 5.15
CA THR A 436 0.08 4.63 4.83
C THR A 436 -0.51 5.15 3.52
N THR A 437 -1.70 4.70 3.20
CA THR A 437 -2.52 5.21 2.10
C THR A 437 -3.56 6.24 2.55
N TYR A 438 -3.52 6.61 3.83
CA TYR A 438 -4.56 7.43 4.44
C TYR A 438 -4.23 8.91 4.38
N CYS A 439 -5.28 9.68 4.08
CA CYS A 439 -5.35 11.11 4.20
C CYS A 439 -6.56 11.46 5.06
N LYS A 440 -6.41 12.39 6.00
CA LYS A 440 -7.50 12.93 6.82
C LYS A 440 -7.67 14.42 6.53
N VAL A 441 -8.92 14.86 6.55
CA VAL A 441 -9.28 16.27 6.54
C VAL A 441 -9.98 16.55 7.86
N HIS A 442 -9.48 17.51 8.60
CA HIS A 442 -10.04 18.01 9.84
C HIS A 442 -10.72 19.35 9.54
N ASP A 443 -12.03 19.35 9.45
CA ASP A 443 -12.82 20.57 9.27
C ASP A 443 -13.29 21.06 10.64
N ILE A 444 -12.86 22.27 11.01
CA ILE A 444 -12.98 22.85 12.34
C ILE A 444 -13.80 24.12 12.26
N LEU A 445 -14.98 24.09 12.85
CA LEU A 445 -15.89 25.23 12.93
C LEU A 445 -15.80 25.85 14.34
N PHE A 446 -15.34 27.08 14.40
CA PHE A 446 -15.26 27.86 15.63
C PHE A 446 -16.58 28.63 15.89
N SER A 447 -16.98 28.69 17.15
CA SER A 447 -18.11 29.45 17.62
C SER A 447 -17.81 30.07 19.00
N GLN A 448 -18.69 30.93 19.49
CA GLN A 448 -18.55 31.48 20.85
C GLN A 448 -18.62 30.41 21.93
N SER A 449 -19.34 29.32 21.69
CA SER A 449 -19.50 28.21 22.64
C SER A 449 -18.37 27.17 22.55
N GLY A 450 -17.51 27.21 21.55
CA GLY A 450 -16.43 26.24 21.36
C GLY A 450 -16.20 25.83 19.91
N ILE A 451 -15.81 24.57 19.71
CA ILE A 451 -15.43 24.01 18.40
C ILE A 451 -16.31 22.79 18.08
N GLU A 452 -16.75 22.70 16.83
CA GLU A 452 -17.20 21.46 16.20
C GLU A 452 -16.14 21.03 15.19
N MET A 453 -15.60 19.82 15.34
CA MET A 453 -14.61 19.27 14.42
C MET A 453 -15.12 18.00 13.77
N THR A 454 -15.09 17.98 12.44
CA THR A 454 -15.35 16.79 11.63
C THR A 454 -14.04 16.28 11.03
N VAL A 455 -13.70 15.05 11.30
CA VAL A 455 -12.52 14.38 10.72
C VAL A 455 -12.99 13.39 9.68
N THR A 456 -12.66 13.65 8.41
CA THR A 456 -13.00 12.78 7.28
C THR A 456 -11.74 12.09 6.77
N GLN A 457 -11.73 10.76 6.68
CA GLN A 457 -10.65 9.98 6.11
C GLN A 457 -11.00 9.59 4.67
N ASN A 458 -10.03 9.67 3.76
CA ASN A 458 -10.23 9.36 2.33
C ASN A 458 -10.81 7.94 2.11
N MET A 459 -10.44 6.98 2.97
CA MET A 459 -10.94 5.59 2.89
C MET A 459 -10.93 4.93 4.26
N ALA A 460 -11.76 3.91 4.44
CA ALA A 460 -11.78 3.07 5.64
C ALA A 460 -11.72 1.59 5.26
N ILE A 461 -10.91 0.83 6.00
CA ILE A 461 -10.96 -0.62 6.00
C ILE A 461 -11.44 -1.03 7.40
N GLY A 462 -12.73 -1.37 7.50
CA GLY A 462 -13.32 -1.85 8.75
C GLY A 462 -13.55 -0.78 9.84
N GLY A 463 -13.72 0.49 9.47
CA GLY A 463 -13.97 1.58 10.42
C GLY A 463 -14.84 2.70 9.84
N GLU A 464 -15.14 3.70 10.66
CA GLU A 464 -15.88 4.90 10.22
C GLU A 464 -14.96 5.82 9.42
N ARG A 465 -15.49 6.33 8.29
CA ARG A 465 -14.80 7.34 7.48
C ARG A 465 -14.90 8.74 8.05
N VAL A 466 -15.90 9.00 8.87
CA VAL A 466 -16.21 10.32 9.41
C VAL A 466 -16.35 10.20 10.92
N LYS A 467 -15.64 11.05 11.65
CA LYS A 467 -15.76 11.19 13.11
C LYS A 467 -16.10 12.64 13.45
N HIS A 468 -16.97 12.83 14.44
CA HIS A 468 -17.37 14.14 14.92
C HIS A 468 -16.92 14.34 16.37
N TYR A 469 -16.43 15.53 16.67
CA TYR A 469 -15.93 15.93 17.99
C TYR A 469 -16.50 17.30 18.34
N VAL A 470 -16.83 17.50 19.62
CA VAL A 470 -17.34 18.78 20.13
C VAL A 470 -16.51 19.19 21.35
N PHE A 471 -16.10 20.43 21.38
CA PHE A 471 -15.29 21.01 22.45
C PHE A 471 -15.93 22.32 22.91
N GLY A 472 -16.01 22.51 24.25
CA GLY A 472 -16.34 23.80 24.84
C GLY A 472 -15.11 24.72 24.89
N SER A 473 -15.31 26.02 24.84
CA SER A 473 -14.27 27.01 25.14
C SER A 473 -14.16 27.22 26.65
N ASP A 474 -12.94 27.43 27.16
CA ASP A 474 -12.69 27.75 28.57
C ASP A 474 -13.00 29.24 28.90
N GLU A 475 -13.98 29.87 28.26
CA GLU A 475 -14.47 31.17 28.67
C GLU A 475 -15.62 31.03 29.69
N GLU A 476 -15.34 31.52 30.92
CA GLU A 476 -16.39 32.05 31.79
C GLU A 476 -16.91 33.40 31.31
#